data_9f4c06033e6c63c55999dcb45eff25bd
#
_entry.id   9f4c06033e6c63c55999dcb45eff25bd
#
_cell.length_a   1.000
_cell.length_b   1.000
_cell.length_c   1.000
_cell.angle_alpha   90.00
_cell.angle_beta   90.00
_cell.angle_gamma   90.00
#
_symmetry.space_group_name_H-M   'P 1'
#
loop_
_entity.id
_entity.type
_entity.pdbx_description
1 polymer ?
#
loop_
_entity_poly.entity_id
_entity_poly.type
_entity_poly.pdbx_seq_one_letter_code
_entity_poly.pdbx_strand_id
1 'polypeptide(L)'
;MKFFIDTADLNEIKDLAATGMVDGVTTNPSLAAKQGMNFKELIGEVCKVVSGPVSAEVTAMDYETMMKEAEVLRKIARNVTIKVPLTQDGLKVCRALSSEGTMVNVTLCFTCGQAILAAKAGATFVSPFVGRLDDLGVNGMQLIDDIRMVYDNYDNCKPQILVASVRSPEHIINAGKIGADVITAPPKVIRQLYHHPLTDAGLKTFAEDWAKTGQSIL
;
A
#
# COMPACT_ATOMS: atom_id res chain seq x y z
N MET A 1 -11.24 4.93 -1.98
CA MET A 1 -10.02 4.10 -1.98
C MET A 1 -8.86 4.94 -1.48
N LYS A 2 -8.08 4.43 -0.53
CA LYS A 2 -6.88 5.09 0.01
C LYS A 2 -5.69 4.85 -0.90
N PHE A 3 -4.79 5.84 -0.99
CA PHE A 3 -3.55 5.76 -1.74
C PHE A 3 -2.35 5.61 -0.81
N PHE A 4 -1.66 4.47 -0.90
CA PHE A 4 -0.36 4.26 -0.26
C PHE A 4 0.74 4.32 -1.34
N ILE A 5 1.94 4.72 -0.93
CA ILE A 5 3.12 4.72 -1.80
C ILE A 5 3.97 3.49 -1.50
N ASP A 6 4.33 2.73 -2.53
CA ASP A 6 5.22 1.56 -2.41
C ASP A 6 6.66 1.96 -2.70
N THR A 7 7.31 2.52 -1.70
CA THR A 7 8.71 2.96 -1.77
C THR A 7 9.33 3.13 -0.39
N ALA A 8 10.65 3.11 -0.34
CA ALA A 8 11.45 3.47 0.82
C ALA A 8 12.27 4.76 0.61
N ASP A 9 12.13 5.41 -0.56
CA ASP A 9 12.81 6.66 -0.88
C ASP A 9 12.09 7.84 -0.20
N LEU A 10 12.75 8.45 0.78
CA LEU A 10 12.21 9.56 1.55
C LEU A 10 11.90 10.82 0.72
N ASN A 11 12.65 11.07 -0.36
CA ASN A 11 12.40 12.23 -1.21
C ASN A 11 11.12 12.02 -2.02
N GLU A 12 10.93 10.82 -2.58
CA GLU A 12 9.71 10.43 -3.27
C GLU A 12 8.48 10.48 -2.35
N ILE A 13 8.63 10.02 -1.10
CA ILE A 13 7.55 10.07 -0.11
C ILE A 13 7.19 11.52 0.24
N LYS A 14 8.18 12.39 0.48
CA LYS A 14 7.95 13.81 0.79
C LYS A 14 7.27 14.54 -0.36
N ASP A 15 7.75 14.32 -1.59
CA ASP A 15 7.19 14.95 -2.79
C ASP A 15 5.71 14.59 -2.99
N LEU A 16 5.39 13.29 -2.94
CA LEU A 16 4.01 12.86 -3.10
C LEU A 16 3.14 13.20 -1.89
N ALA A 17 3.65 13.15 -0.66
CA ALA A 17 2.91 13.55 0.53
C ALA A 17 2.52 15.03 0.51
N ALA A 18 3.34 15.89 -0.10
CA ALA A 18 3.03 17.32 -0.28
C ALA A 18 1.78 17.57 -1.14
N THR A 19 1.35 16.60 -1.94
CA THR A 19 0.09 16.69 -2.71
C THR A 19 -1.17 16.56 -1.84
N GLY A 20 -1.04 16.08 -0.60
CA GLY A 20 -2.16 15.80 0.31
C GLY A 20 -2.94 14.53 -0.02
N MET A 21 -2.53 13.73 -1.02
CA MET A 21 -3.26 12.53 -1.47
C MET A 21 -2.69 11.21 -0.92
N VAL A 22 -1.65 11.25 -0.08
CA VAL A 22 -1.00 10.06 0.45
C VAL A 22 -1.58 9.70 1.80
N ASP A 23 -2.21 8.52 1.87
CA ASP A 23 -2.83 8.01 3.08
C ASP A 23 -1.92 7.07 3.87
N GLY A 24 -0.82 6.58 3.29
CA GLY A 24 0.11 5.66 3.94
C GLY A 24 1.28 5.25 3.05
N VAL A 25 2.14 4.40 3.58
CA VAL A 25 3.33 3.90 2.88
C VAL A 25 3.48 2.40 3.11
N THR A 26 3.82 1.66 2.05
CA THR A 26 4.32 0.30 2.19
C THR A 26 5.81 0.24 1.89
N THR A 27 6.54 -0.46 2.75
CA THR A 27 7.93 -0.82 2.50
C THR A 27 8.07 -2.34 2.44
N ASN A 28 9.22 -2.78 2.00
CA ASN A 28 9.63 -4.18 2.06
C ASN A 28 11.16 -4.26 2.14
N PRO A 29 11.74 -5.41 2.52
CA PRO A 29 13.20 -5.55 2.66
C PRO A 29 13.97 -5.18 1.40
N SER A 30 13.44 -5.49 0.21
CA SER A 30 14.10 -5.19 -1.07
C SER A 30 14.12 -3.70 -1.40
N LEU A 31 13.09 -2.95 -1.01
CA LEU A 31 13.05 -1.49 -1.17
C LEU A 31 13.98 -0.81 -0.15
N ALA A 32 13.94 -1.25 1.10
CA ALA A 32 14.77 -0.71 2.17
C ALA A 32 16.26 -0.92 1.91
N ALA A 33 16.66 -2.09 1.41
CA ALA A 33 18.05 -2.41 1.09
C ALA A 33 18.71 -1.45 0.08
N LYS A 34 17.90 -0.79 -0.76
CA LYS A 34 18.40 0.17 -1.77
C LYS A 34 18.74 1.54 -1.19
N GLN A 35 18.32 1.84 0.05
CA GLN A 35 18.45 3.19 0.62
C GLN A 35 19.77 3.42 1.36
N GLY A 36 20.50 2.37 1.70
CA GLY A 36 21.78 2.48 2.44
C GLY A 36 21.64 3.00 3.88
N MET A 37 20.43 3.19 4.37
CA MET A 37 20.09 3.65 5.71
C MET A 37 19.70 2.46 6.61
N ASN A 38 19.92 2.58 7.91
CA ASN A 38 19.41 1.59 8.87
C ASN A 38 17.89 1.49 8.78
N PHE A 39 17.36 0.26 8.72
CA PHE A 39 15.93 0.03 8.48
C PHE A 39 15.03 0.68 9.54
N LYS A 40 15.38 0.62 10.82
CA LYS A 40 14.60 1.23 11.90
C LYS A 40 14.57 2.77 11.81
N GLU A 41 15.72 3.35 11.47
CA GLU A 41 15.82 4.80 11.25
C GLU A 41 14.97 5.22 10.05
N LEU A 42 15.05 4.47 8.95
CA LEU A 42 14.24 4.71 7.76
C LEU A 42 12.74 4.71 8.07
N ILE A 43 12.25 3.67 8.78
CA ILE A 43 10.84 3.60 9.18
C ILE A 43 10.46 4.79 10.07
N GLY A 44 11.33 5.18 11.00
CA GLY A 44 11.13 6.35 11.85
C GLY A 44 10.99 7.64 11.04
N GLU A 45 11.86 7.86 10.04
CA GLU A 45 11.78 9.05 9.18
C GLU A 45 10.51 9.04 8.30
N VAL A 46 10.12 7.89 7.75
CA VAL A 46 8.86 7.76 6.99
C VAL A 46 7.66 8.09 7.85
N CYS A 47 7.61 7.58 9.08
CA CYS A 47 6.53 7.86 10.04
C CYS A 47 6.40 9.32 10.45
N LYS A 48 7.46 10.14 10.32
CA LYS A 48 7.39 11.59 10.56
C LYS A 48 6.76 12.33 9.38
N VAL A 49 6.90 11.80 8.16
CA VAL A 49 6.38 12.43 6.94
C VAL A 49 4.91 12.09 6.72
N VAL A 50 4.51 10.85 6.99
CA VAL A 50 3.16 10.36 6.73
C VAL A 50 2.48 10.00 8.04
N SER A 51 1.31 10.59 8.30
CA SER A 51 0.53 10.35 9.52
C SER A 51 -0.25 9.03 9.50
N GLY A 52 -0.54 8.52 8.32
CA GLY A 52 -1.25 7.25 8.13
C GLY A 52 -0.35 6.02 8.30
N PRO A 53 -0.90 4.80 8.07
CA PRO A 53 -0.19 3.55 8.28
C PRO A 53 1.10 3.43 7.47
N VAL A 54 2.18 3.01 8.12
CA VAL A 54 3.48 2.71 7.49
C VAL A 54 3.81 1.23 7.70
N SER A 55 3.75 0.44 6.64
CA SER A 55 4.02 -1.00 6.71
C SER A 55 5.53 -1.26 6.81
N ALA A 56 5.95 -1.84 7.93
CA ALA A 56 7.31 -2.31 8.20
C ALA A 56 7.31 -3.84 8.28
N GLU A 57 8.01 -4.48 7.35
CA GLU A 57 7.98 -5.93 7.19
C GLU A 57 9.04 -6.61 8.05
N VAL A 58 8.63 -7.65 8.80
CA VAL A 58 9.55 -8.55 9.48
C VAL A 58 10.33 -9.39 8.46
N THR A 59 11.53 -9.81 8.83
CA THR A 59 12.44 -10.56 7.93
C THR A 59 12.59 -12.02 8.31
N ALA A 60 12.28 -12.36 9.54
CA ALA A 60 12.33 -13.73 10.05
C ALA A 60 11.22 -14.60 9.43
N MET A 61 11.40 -15.93 9.52
CA MET A 61 10.48 -16.92 8.97
C MET A 61 9.76 -17.73 10.05
N ASP A 62 10.24 -17.74 11.27
CA ASP A 62 9.65 -18.43 12.41
C ASP A 62 8.91 -17.47 13.34
N TYR A 63 7.91 -18.01 14.04
CA TYR A 63 7.02 -17.24 14.92
C TYR A 63 7.77 -16.42 15.98
N GLU A 64 8.71 -17.05 16.69
CA GLU A 64 9.36 -16.42 17.84
C GLU A 64 10.25 -15.23 17.42
N THR A 65 10.99 -15.41 16.32
CA THR A 65 11.85 -14.35 15.80
C THR A 65 11.03 -13.23 15.17
N MET A 66 9.98 -13.55 14.40
CA MET A 66 9.04 -12.54 13.88
C MET A 66 8.41 -11.71 14.99
N MET A 67 8.00 -12.32 16.11
CA MET A 67 7.44 -11.59 17.26
C MET A 67 8.47 -10.63 17.87
N LYS A 68 9.73 -11.04 18.02
CA LYS A 68 10.80 -10.16 18.52
C LYS A 68 11.04 -8.97 17.58
N GLU A 69 11.08 -9.21 16.27
CA GLU A 69 11.22 -8.15 15.27
C GLU A 69 10.02 -7.19 15.31
N ALA A 70 8.79 -7.72 15.38
CA ALA A 70 7.57 -6.94 15.46
C ALA A 70 7.55 -6.04 16.71
N GLU A 71 8.00 -6.55 17.88
CA GLU A 71 8.12 -5.78 19.11
C GLU A 71 9.08 -4.59 18.99
N VAL A 72 10.14 -4.74 18.23
CA VAL A 72 11.08 -3.65 17.94
C VAL A 72 10.46 -2.64 17.01
N LEU A 73 9.83 -3.09 15.93
CA LEU A 73 9.28 -2.24 14.89
C LEU A 73 8.08 -1.42 15.39
N ARG A 74 7.14 -2.02 16.12
CA ARG A 74 5.94 -1.30 16.60
C ARG A 74 6.23 -0.19 17.62
N LYS A 75 7.43 -0.21 18.26
CA LYS A 75 7.86 0.84 19.19
C LYS A 75 8.43 2.07 18.50
N ILE A 76 8.68 2.03 17.19
CA ILE A 76 9.27 3.15 16.45
C ILE A 76 8.29 4.33 16.38
N ALA A 77 7.04 4.06 16.02
CA ALA A 77 5.98 5.07 15.96
C ALA A 77 4.59 4.41 16.02
N ARG A 78 3.58 5.20 16.42
CA ARG A 78 2.19 4.71 16.58
C ARG A 78 1.53 4.26 15.28
N ASN A 79 1.97 4.79 14.16
CA ASN A 79 1.44 4.48 12.83
C ASN A 79 2.20 3.37 12.10
N VAL A 80 3.14 2.71 12.77
CA VAL A 80 3.77 1.51 12.22
C VAL A 80 2.73 0.38 12.15
N THR A 81 2.63 -0.20 10.97
CA THR A 81 1.84 -1.41 10.70
C THR A 81 2.81 -2.56 10.49
N ILE A 82 2.74 -3.58 11.33
CA ILE A 82 3.62 -4.74 11.21
C ILE A 82 3.22 -5.54 9.98
N LYS A 83 4.15 -5.75 9.07
CA LYS A 83 3.89 -6.52 7.85
C LYS A 83 4.51 -7.90 8.00
N VAL A 84 3.68 -8.94 7.80
CA VAL A 84 4.06 -10.35 7.99
C VAL A 84 3.72 -11.16 6.75
N PRO A 85 4.50 -12.20 6.40
CA PRO A 85 4.19 -13.05 5.27
C PRO A 85 2.97 -13.93 5.56
N LEU A 86 2.25 -14.31 4.50
CA LEU A 86 1.10 -15.22 4.59
C LEU A 86 1.58 -16.67 4.69
N THR A 87 2.16 -16.99 5.85
CA THR A 87 2.58 -18.33 6.27
C THR A 87 1.85 -18.73 7.54
N GLN A 88 1.93 -19.99 7.94
CA GLN A 88 1.33 -20.45 9.20
C GLN A 88 1.84 -19.63 10.40
N ASP A 89 3.15 -19.39 10.49
CA ASP A 89 3.74 -18.61 11.57
C ASP A 89 3.45 -17.12 11.46
N GLY A 90 3.44 -16.55 10.22
CA GLY A 90 3.01 -15.17 10.01
C GLY A 90 1.55 -14.94 10.42
N LEU A 91 0.65 -15.90 10.19
CA LEU A 91 -0.74 -15.81 10.64
C LEU A 91 -0.87 -15.92 12.17
N LYS A 92 -0.03 -16.74 12.84
CA LYS A 92 0.02 -16.76 14.32
C LYS A 92 0.51 -15.41 14.87
N VAL A 93 1.54 -14.81 14.26
CA VAL A 93 2.02 -13.45 14.61
C VAL A 93 0.91 -12.43 14.40
N CYS A 94 0.22 -12.47 13.25
CA CYS A 94 -0.91 -11.60 12.98
C CYS A 94 -1.97 -11.72 14.09
N ARG A 95 -2.36 -12.93 14.47
CA ARG A 95 -3.36 -13.16 15.52
C ARG A 95 -2.92 -12.61 16.88
N ALA A 96 -1.66 -12.82 17.26
CA ALA A 96 -1.13 -12.33 18.52
C ALA A 96 -1.13 -10.79 18.55
N LEU A 97 -0.54 -10.15 17.55
CA LEU A 97 -0.42 -8.69 17.49
C LEU A 97 -1.77 -7.98 17.34
N SER A 98 -2.68 -8.51 16.52
CA SER A 98 -4.01 -7.92 16.33
C SER A 98 -4.86 -7.98 17.60
N SER A 99 -4.71 -9.03 18.41
CA SER A 99 -5.41 -9.13 19.71
C SER A 99 -4.93 -8.08 20.72
N GLU A 100 -3.75 -7.52 20.54
CA GLU A 100 -3.18 -6.43 21.32
C GLU A 100 -3.45 -5.04 20.70
N GLY A 101 -4.24 -4.96 19.62
CA GLY A 101 -4.58 -3.71 18.95
C GLY A 101 -3.49 -3.18 17.98
N THR A 102 -2.46 -3.97 17.69
CA THR A 102 -1.44 -3.61 16.70
C THR A 102 -1.99 -3.81 15.29
N MET A 103 -1.82 -2.80 14.41
CA MET A 103 -2.15 -2.96 13.00
C MET A 103 -1.23 -3.96 12.32
N VAL A 104 -1.81 -4.91 11.59
CA VAL A 104 -1.06 -5.95 10.87
C VAL A 104 -1.46 -5.97 9.39
N ASN A 105 -0.45 -5.97 8.52
CA ASN A 105 -0.60 -6.17 7.07
C ASN A 105 -0.07 -7.56 6.70
N VAL A 106 -0.98 -8.46 6.32
CA VAL A 106 -0.60 -9.81 5.87
C VAL A 106 -0.30 -9.76 4.38
N THR A 107 0.96 -10.00 4.01
CA THR A 107 1.49 -9.83 2.65
C THR A 107 1.77 -11.15 1.95
N LEU A 108 2.11 -11.09 0.65
CA LEU A 108 2.33 -12.24 -0.21
C LEU A 108 1.06 -13.12 -0.34
N CYS A 109 -0.07 -12.46 -0.52
CA CYS A 109 -1.35 -13.12 -0.77
C CYS A 109 -1.55 -13.30 -2.27
N PHE A 110 -1.85 -14.53 -2.69
CA PHE A 110 -2.01 -14.92 -4.10
C PHE A 110 -3.28 -15.71 -4.37
N THR A 111 -4.08 -16.01 -3.34
CA THR A 111 -5.35 -16.72 -3.48
C THR A 111 -6.40 -16.16 -2.54
N CYS A 112 -7.67 -16.32 -2.92
CA CYS A 112 -8.80 -15.95 -2.07
C CYS A 112 -8.82 -16.74 -0.75
N GLY A 113 -8.45 -18.03 -0.78
CA GLY A 113 -8.32 -18.86 0.43
C GLY A 113 -7.30 -18.31 1.42
N GLN A 114 -6.16 -17.80 0.93
CA GLN A 114 -5.18 -17.11 1.74
C GLN A 114 -5.75 -15.82 2.38
N ALA A 115 -6.52 -15.04 1.63
CA ALA A 115 -7.17 -13.83 2.14
C ALA A 115 -8.17 -14.16 3.26
N ILE A 116 -8.93 -15.25 3.14
CA ILE A 116 -9.83 -15.74 4.20
C ILE A 116 -9.04 -16.06 5.48
N LEU A 117 -7.88 -16.71 5.38
CA LEU A 117 -7.04 -16.99 6.55
C LEU A 117 -6.51 -15.72 7.20
N ALA A 118 -6.09 -14.72 6.42
CA ALA A 118 -5.68 -13.41 6.94
C ALA A 118 -6.82 -12.72 7.72
N ALA A 119 -8.03 -12.76 7.19
CA ALA A 119 -9.22 -12.25 7.85
C ALA A 119 -9.49 -12.95 9.19
N LYS A 120 -9.41 -14.28 9.22
CA LYS A 120 -9.56 -15.10 10.44
C LYS A 120 -8.48 -14.82 11.48
N ALA A 121 -7.26 -14.46 11.05
CA ALA A 121 -6.17 -14.07 11.93
C ALA A 121 -6.33 -12.64 12.49
N GLY A 122 -7.29 -11.84 12.01
CA GLY A 122 -7.55 -10.49 12.50
C GLY A 122 -6.67 -9.43 11.84
N ALA A 123 -6.20 -9.65 10.62
CA ALA A 123 -5.42 -8.68 9.86
C ALA A 123 -6.16 -7.33 9.73
N THR A 124 -5.42 -6.23 9.81
CA THR A 124 -5.93 -4.89 9.45
C THR A 124 -5.96 -4.73 7.93
N PHE A 125 -4.91 -5.19 7.28
CA PHE A 125 -4.77 -5.20 5.83
C PHE A 125 -4.38 -6.60 5.33
N VAL A 126 -4.88 -6.96 4.16
CA VAL A 126 -4.35 -8.06 3.35
C VAL A 126 -3.80 -7.49 2.06
N SER A 127 -2.60 -7.90 1.68
CA SER A 127 -1.93 -7.40 0.46
C SER A 127 -1.87 -8.48 -0.62
N PRO A 128 -2.89 -8.60 -1.50
CA PRO A 128 -2.83 -9.44 -2.68
C PRO A 128 -1.93 -8.82 -3.75
N PHE A 129 -1.09 -9.64 -4.38
CA PHE A 129 -0.04 -9.22 -5.31
C PHE A 129 -0.46 -9.41 -6.76
N VAL A 130 -1.15 -8.43 -7.32
CA VAL A 130 -1.72 -8.51 -8.68
C VAL A 130 -0.65 -8.62 -9.75
N GLY A 131 0.37 -7.76 -9.75
CA GLY A 131 1.38 -7.75 -10.81
C GLY A 131 2.24 -9.01 -10.87
N ARG A 132 2.45 -9.71 -9.74
CA ARG A 132 3.15 -11.01 -9.77
C ARG A 132 2.29 -12.14 -10.37
N LEU A 133 0.98 -12.06 -10.24
CA LEU A 133 0.07 -12.97 -10.94
C LEU A 133 0.08 -12.70 -12.44
N ASP A 134 0.06 -11.43 -12.83
CA ASP A 134 0.16 -11.06 -14.26
C ASP A 134 1.49 -11.52 -14.88
N ASP A 135 2.60 -11.46 -14.13
CA ASP A 135 3.91 -11.99 -14.57
C ASP A 135 3.83 -13.51 -14.90
N LEU A 136 2.86 -14.23 -14.34
CA LEU A 136 2.58 -15.65 -14.62
C LEU A 136 1.46 -15.86 -15.64
N GLY A 137 0.95 -14.80 -16.27
CA GLY A 137 -0.16 -14.86 -17.21
C GLY A 137 -1.53 -15.08 -16.57
N VAL A 138 -1.65 -14.86 -15.25
CA VAL A 138 -2.91 -14.95 -14.51
C VAL A 138 -3.44 -13.55 -14.27
N ASN A 139 -4.74 -13.31 -14.52
CA ASN A 139 -5.34 -12.00 -14.25
C ASN A 139 -5.34 -11.69 -12.74
N GLY A 140 -4.40 -10.86 -12.30
CA GLY A 140 -4.25 -10.49 -10.90
C GLY A 140 -5.45 -9.71 -10.35
N MET A 141 -6.15 -8.95 -11.18
CA MET A 141 -7.33 -8.18 -10.75
C MET A 141 -8.53 -9.06 -10.45
N GLN A 142 -8.63 -10.26 -11.06
CA GLN A 142 -9.66 -11.23 -10.70
C GLN A 142 -9.54 -11.68 -9.24
N LEU A 143 -8.31 -11.81 -8.72
CA LEU A 143 -8.10 -12.11 -7.30
C LEU A 143 -8.69 -11.03 -6.38
N ILE A 144 -8.58 -9.76 -6.76
CA ILE A 144 -9.15 -8.65 -5.98
C ILE A 144 -10.68 -8.73 -5.95
N ASP A 145 -11.28 -8.99 -7.12
CA ASP A 145 -12.73 -9.15 -7.26
C ASP A 145 -13.26 -10.32 -6.42
N ASP A 146 -12.60 -11.48 -6.50
CA ASP A 146 -12.94 -12.66 -5.71
C ASP A 146 -12.84 -12.40 -4.19
N ILE A 147 -11.77 -11.72 -3.74
CA ILE A 147 -11.61 -11.38 -2.32
C ILE A 147 -12.70 -10.40 -1.87
N ARG A 148 -13.00 -9.38 -2.68
CA ARG A 148 -14.06 -8.41 -2.38
C ARG A 148 -15.41 -9.11 -2.25
N MET A 149 -15.76 -9.95 -3.21
CA MET A 149 -16.99 -10.74 -3.19
C MET A 149 -17.10 -11.60 -1.92
N VAL A 150 -16.02 -12.28 -1.53
CA VAL A 150 -16.02 -13.08 -0.30
C VAL A 150 -16.18 -12.21 0.95
N TYR A 151 -15.42 -11.12 1.05
CA TYR A 151 -15.46 -10.28 2.23
C TYR A 151 -16.83 -9.58 2.40
N ASP A 152 -17.52 -9.28 1.32
CA ASP A 152 -18.84 -8.64 1.39
C ASP A 152 -19.94 -9.55 1.94
N ASN A 153 -19.71 -10.86 1.94
CA ASN A 153 -20.63 -11.81 2.58
C ASN A 153 -20.55 -11.86 4.12
N TYR A 154 -19.57 -11.19 4.73
CA TYR A 154 -19.32 -11.28 6.18
C TYR A 154 -19.12 -9.90 6.80
N ASP A 155 -19.94 -9.53 7.80
CA ASP A 155 -19.89 -8.19 8.40
C ASP A 155 -18.75 -8.00 9.41
N ASN A 156 -18.31 -9.05 10.07
CA ASN A 156 -17.44 -8.97 11.25
C ASN A 156 -15.99 -9.38 11.03
N CYS A 157 -15.52 -9.58 9.82
CA CYS A 157 -14.17 -10.09 9.55
C CYS A 157 -13.64 -9.56 8.22
N LYS A 158 -13.45 -8.24 8.14
CA LYS A 158 -13.08 -7.57 6.89
C LYS A 158 -11.75 -6.82 7.04
N PRO A 159 -10.61 -7.45 6.76
CA PRO A 159 -9.39 -6.68 6.52
C PRO A 159 -9.60 -5.74 5.34
N GLN A 160 -8.96 -4.58 5.36
CA GLN A 160 -8.91 -3.73 4.19
C GLN A 160 -8.10 -4.43 3.10
N ILE A 161 -8.66 -4.52 1.89
CA ILE A 161 -7.96 -5.05 0.71
C ILE A 161 -6.97 -4.00 0.25
N LEU A 162 -5.68 -4.26 0.45
CA LEU A 162 -4.57 -3.40 0.06
C LEU A 162 -3.92 -3.99 -1.19
N VAL A 163 -4.37 -3.55 -2.37
CA VAL A 163 -3.86 -4.03 -3.65
C VAL A 163 -2.39 -3.69 -3.79
N ALA A 164 -1.54 -4.68 -3.96
CA ALA A 164 -0.09 -4.55 -4.00
C ALA A 164 0.54 -5.13 -5.28
N SER A 165 1.84 -4.87 -5.47
CA SER A 165 2.54 -5.24 -6.71
C SER A 165 1.93 -4.60 -7.96
N VAL A 166 1.49 -3.37 -7.81
CA VAL A 166 0.86 -2.57 -8.87
C VAL A 166 1.90 -2.18 -9.93
N ARG A 167 1.55 -2.32 -11.20
CA ARG A 167 2.45 -2.10 -12.34
C ARG A 167 2.02 -0.96 -13.26
N SER A 168 0.72 -0.61 -13.27
CA SER A 168 0.18 0.35 -14.23
C SER A 168 -1.00 1.16 -13.64
N PRO A 169 -1.36 2.29 -14.27
CA PRO A 169 -2.58 3.02 -13.95
C PRO A 169 -3.86 2.18 -14.04
N GLU A 170 -3.92 1.22 -14.96
CA GLU A 170 -5.07 0.33 -15.12
C GLU A 170 -5.33 -0.51 -13.87
N HIS A 171 -4.28 -0.97 -13.17
CA HIS A 171 -4.45 -1.66 -11.88
C HIS A 171 -5.14 -0.75 -10.87
N ILE A 172 -4.76 0.53 -10.81
CA ILE A 172 -5.36 1.51 -9.89
C ILE A 172 -6.84 1.74 -10.24
N ILE A 173 -7.14 1.93 -11.52
CA ILE A 173 -8.51 2.16 -12.00
C ILE A 173 -9.39 0.94 -11.73
N ASN A 174 -8.89 -0.27 -12.03
CA ASN A 174 -9.63 -1.50 -11.82
C ASN A 174 -9.82 -1.82 -10.35
N ALA A 175 -8.81 -1.58 -9.50
CA ALA A 175 -8.96 -1.69 -8.05
C ALA A 175 -10.08 -0.78 -7.51
N GLY A 176 -10.14 0.46 -8.02
CA GLY A 176 -11.23 1.39 -7.68
C GLY A 176 -12.61 0.92 -8.15
N LYS A 177 -12.72 0.34 -9.35
CA LYS A 177 -13.98 -0.21 -9.88
C LYS A 177 -14.49 -1.40 -9.07
N ILE A 178 -13.58 -2.24 -8.60
CA ILE A 178 -13.90 -3.41 -7.77
C ILE A 178 -14.28 -3.01 -6.34
N GLY A 179 -13.86 -1.83 -5.89
CA GLY A 179 -14.10 -1.37 -4.51
C GLY A 179 -13.03 -1.83 -3.53
N ALA A 180 -11.78 -1.97 -3.97
CA ALA A 180 -10.65 -2.18 -3.06
C ALA A 180 -10.51 -1.00 -2.09
N ASP A 181 -10.14 -1.29 -0.84
CA ASP A 181 -10.07 -0.27 0.21
C ASP A 181 -8.85 0.62 0.08
N VAL A 182 -7.73 0.03 -0.29
CA VAL A 182 -6.41 0.66 -0.39
C VAL A 182 -5.69 0.15 -1.64
N ILE A 183 -4.93 1.01 -2.27
CA ILE A 183 -3.94 0.62 -3.28
C ILE A 183 -2.56 1.12 -2.87
N THR A 184 -1.53 0.29 -3.02
CA THR A 184 -0.15 0.73 -2.89
C THR A 184 0.56 0.61 -4.23
N ALA A 185 1.12 1.71 -4.69
CA ALA A 185 1.73 1.79 -6.01
C ALA A 185 3.09 2.49 -5.97
N PRO A 186 4.03 2.12 -6.86
CA PRO A 186 5.26 2.87 -7.01
C PRO A 186 4.99 4.33 -7.39
N PRO A 187 5.82 5.30 -6.92
CA PRO A 187 5.68 6.73 -7.24
C PRO A 187 5.47 7.01 -8.72
N LYS A 188 6.22 6.31 -9.58
CA LYS A 188 6.12 6.44 -11.04
C LYS A 188 4.70 6.15 -11.55
N VAL A 189 4.04 5.12 -11.01
CA VAL A 189 2.69 4.73 -11.46
C VAL A 189 1.66 5.75 -11.00
N ILE A 190 1.81 6.27 -9.77
CA ILE A 190 0.94 7.35 -9.27
C ILE A 190 1.07 8.60 -10.13
N ARG A 191 2.29 9.02 -10.48
CA ARG A 191 2.52 10.18 -11.34
C ARG A 191 1.93 10.02 -12.74
N GLN A 192 1.85 8.80 -13.28
CA GLN A 192 1.21 8.56 -14.57
C GLN A 192 -0.28 8.92 -14.59
N LEU A 193 -0.97 8.93 -13.44
CA LEU A 193 -2.38 9.33 -13.35
C LEU A 193 -2.62 10.81 -13.64
N TYR A 194 -1.60 11.66 -13.49
CA TYR A 194 -1.70 13.10 -13.77
C TYR A 194 -1.59 13.42 -15.26
N HIS A 195 -0.98 12.54 -16.06
CA HIS A 195 -0.65 12.82 -17.45
C HIS A 195 -1.78 12.42 -18.38
N HIS A 196 -2.30 13.41 -19.10
CA HIS A 196 -3.24 13.17 -20.19
C HIS A 196 -3.04 14.22 -21.31
N PRO A 197 -2.90 13.80 -22.57
CA PRO A 197 -2.63 14.73 -23.68
C PRO A 197 -3.67 15.84 -23.82
N LEU A 198 -4.94 15.55 -23.54
CA LEU A 198 -6.00 16.56 -23.60
C LEU A 198 -5.92 17.57 -22.44
N THR A 199 -5.40 17.18 -21.27
CA THR A 199 -5.14 18.12 -20.18
C THR A 199 -4.06 19.12 -20.59
N ASP A 200 -2.96 18.64 -21.17
CA ASP A 200 -1.85 19.48 -21.62
C ASP A 200 -2.31 20.44 -22.74
N ALA A 201 -3.05 19.91 -23.71
CA ALA A 201 -3.62 20.72 -24.81
C ALA A 201 -4.62 21.76 -24.28
N GLY A 202 -5.48 21.37 -23.33
CA GLY A 202 -6.46 22.27 -22.72
C GLY A 202 -5.80 23.41 -21.94
N LEU A 203 -4.79 23.11 -21.14
CA LEU A 203 -4.01 24.13 -20.42
C LEU A 203 -3.34 25.14 -21.36
N LYS A 204 -2.78 24.65 -22.46
CA LYS A 204 -2.18 25.51 -23.48
C LYS A 204 -3.23 26.44 -24.10
N THR A 205 -4.35 25.89 -24.53
CA THR A 205 -5.47 26.69 -25.12
C THR A 205 -5.96 27.74 -24.13
N PHE A 206 -6.21 27.37 -22.86
CA PHE A 206 -6.65 28.32 -21.85
C PHE A 206 -5.64 29.45 -21.59
N ALA A 207 -4.36 29.12 -21.54
CA ALA A 207 -3.31 30.12 -21.37
C ALA A 207 -3.24 31.12 -22.58
N GLU A 208 -3.36 30.61 -23.81
CA GLU A 208 -3.40 31.42 -25.03
C GLU A 208 -4.64 32.34 -25.07
N ASP A 209 -5.82 31.83 -24.71
CA ASP A 209 -7.04 32.61 -24.71
C ASP A 209 -7.04 33.67 -23.57
N TRP A 210 -6.52 33.33 -22.40
CA TRP A 210 -6.37 34.29 -21.30
C TRP A 210 -5.43 35.42 -21.68
N ALA A 211 -4.30 35.12 -22.32
CA ALA A 211 -3.35 36.14 -22.76
C ALA A 211 -3.96 37.17 -23.72
N LYS A 212 -4.92 36.76 -24.57
CA LYS A 212 -5.63 37.67 -25.51
C LYS A 212 -6.50 38.70 -24.79
N THR A 213 -6.95 38.42 -23.55
CA THR A 213 -7.79 39.35 -22.80
C THR A 213 -7.01 40.55 -22.23
N GLY A 214 -5.72 40.44 -22.12
CA GLY A 214 -4.85 41.45 -21.46
C GLY A 214 -5.10 41.61 -19.97
N GLN A 215 -5.87 40.72 -19.33
CA GLN A 215 -6.20 40.77 -17.91
C GLN A 215 -5.13 40.07 -17.05
N SER A 216 -5.07 40.44 -15.76
CA SER A 216 -4.28 39.77 -14.74
C SER A 216 -5.18 39.49 -13.52
N ILE A 217 -4.86 38.40 -12.80
CA ILE A 217 -5.50 38.08 -11.50
C ILE A 217 -4.67 38.68 -10.33
N LEU A 218 -3.39 38.95 -10.56
CA LEU A 218 -2.44 39.53 -9.61
C LEU A 218 -2.21 41.01 -9.86
#